data_2e14a096758b984846f2ae62be068c67
#
_entry.id   2e14a096758b984846f2ae62be068c67
#
_cell.length_a   1.000
_cell.length_b   1.000
_cell.length_c   1.000
_cell.angle_alpha   90.00
_cell.angle_beta   90.00
_cell.angle_gamma   90.00
#
_symmetry.space_group_name_H-M   'P 1'
#
loop_
_entity.id
_entity.type
_entity.pdbx_description
1 polymer ?
#
loop_
_entity_poly.entity_id
_entity_poly.type
_entity_poly.pdbx_seq_one_letter_code
_entity_poly.pdbx_strand_id
1 'polypeptide(L)'
;MHIAVKIGAISAIGVLLSLTSGCSRHDNSERYILITVNTRLPYWKVAASGLAKAAEQYGVKMDIRGPELYDPTAEAQELRNSLALKPAGLLVSVADRSLMGPAIDEAVNAGIPVLTIDSDAPESKRLYFIGTNNMQAGVLGGKRLAEKLHGKGNVVFYTMPEQPNLDDRLRGYKDVFEDYPGIQIVEVFNIKGDSGNAFDRTIHYLTDKSARRVDAFVCLESSAGRDVAEALRRQQHASDRIVIAMDADDDTLTGIKQGFIDATVTEKPFTMAFYGLKALDDIHHYPEDLKRSYASNSFSPFPTFVDTGSTLVDKSNVAEYLKAEQESTSK
;
A
#
# COMPACT_ATOMS: atom_id res chain seq x y z
N MET A 1 80.76 -39.63 16.87
CA MET A 1 79.63 -40.53 16.57
C MET A 1 78.43 -40.07 17.41
N HIS A 2 77.59 -39.32 16.83
CA HIS A 2 76.10 -39.15 17.10
C HIS A 2 75.59 -37.98 16.37
N ILE A 3 75.02 -38.27 15.26
CA ILE A 3 74.20 -37.41 14.47
C ILE A 3 72.83 -37.43 15.15
N ALA A 4 72.26 -36.29 15.53
CA ALA A 4 70.88 -36.16 15.92
C ALA A 4 70.20 -35.06 15.08
N VAL A 5 69.24 -35.52 14.40
CA VAL A 5 68.31 -34.87 13.46
C VAL A 5 67.54 -33.75 14.12
N LYS A 6 67.53 -32.57 13.52
CA LYS A 6 66.56 -31.54 13.73
C LYS A 6 65.75 -31.41 12.45
N ILE A 7 64.55 -31.98 12.42
CA ILE A 7 63.54 -31.75 11.40
C ILE A 7 62.21 -31.56 12.16
N GLY A 8 61.51 -30.45 11.84
CA GLY A 8 60.07 -30.37 12.03
C GLY A 8 59.57 -29.32 12.98
N ALA A 9 59.49 -28.09 12.52
CA ALA A 9 58.58 -27.10 13.07
C ALA A 9 58.41 -25.92 12.10
N ILE A 10 57.98 -26.15 10.85
CA ILE A 10 57.51 -25.08 9.94
C ILE A 10 56.42 -25.70 9.08
N SER A 11 55.20 -25.78 9.53
CA SER A 11 53.99 -26.02 8.69
C SER A 11 52.73 -26.06 9.56
N ALA A 12 52.40 -24.99 10.22
CA ALA A 12 51.10 -24.89 10.90
C ALA A 12 50.53 -23.45 11.00
N ILE A 13 51.01 -22.49 10.20
CA ILE A 13 50.51 -21.08 10.24
C ILE A 13 49.83 -20.66 8.94
N GLY A 14 49.69 -21.56 7.98
CA GLY A 14 49.16 -21.24 6.64
C GLY A 14 47.67 -21.48 6.41
N VAL A 15 46.89 -21.97 7.36
CA VAL A 15 45.50 -22.43 7.09
C VAL A 15 44.42 -21.68 7.87
N LEU A 16 44.76 -20.68 8.67
CA LEU A 16 43.76 -20.00 9.52
C LEU A 16 43.31 -18.60 9.01
N LEU A 17 43.64 -18.20 7.77
CA LEU A 17 43.28 -16.90 7.23
C LEU A 17 42.26 -16.92 6.06
N SER A 18 41.64 -18.06 5.80
CA SER A 18 40.69 -18.20 4.67
C SER A 18 39.24 -18.45 5.08
N LEU A 19 38.84 -18.20 6.32
CA LEU A 19 37.48 -18.46 6.78
C LEU A 19 36.67 -17.21 7.25
N THR A 20 37.13 -16.01 6.91
CA THR A 20 36.36 -14.80 7.22
C THR A 20 35.94 -14.00 5.99
N SER A 21 35.93 -14.60 4.82
CA SER A 21 35.13 -14.10 3.73
C SER A 21 33.70 -14.61 3.94
N GLY A 22 33.03 -14.14 4.98
CA GLY A 22 31.60 -14.08 4.99
C GLY A 22 31.24 -13.17 3.82
N CYS A 23 30.91 -13.74 2.66
CA CYS A 23 30.31 -13.01 1.59
C CYS A 23 29.11 -12.30 2.20
N SER A 24 29.17 -10.98 2.36
CA SER A 24 27.97 -10.20 2.53
C SER A 24 27.16 -10.51 1.27
N ARG A 25 26.03 -11.13 1.43
CA ARG A 25 25.15 -11.59 0.37
C ARG A 25 24.64 -10.41 -0.46
N HIS A 26 24.81 -9.19 0.03
CA HIS A 26 24.30 -7.93 -0.47
C HIS A 26 25.46 -7.03 -0.91
N ASP A 27 25.28 -6.36 -2.04
CA ASP A 27 26.19 -5.34 -2.55
C ASP A 27 25.58 -3.95 -2.26
N ASN A 28 26.37 -3.05 -1.69
CA ASN A 28 25.97 -1.66 -1.44
C ASN A 28 25.53 -0.89 -2.71
N SER A 29 25.79 -1.43 -3.90
CA SER A 29 25.31 -0.86 -5.16
C SER A 29 23.89 -1.26 -5.52
N GLU A 30 23.38 -2.36 -4.96
CA GLU A 30 22.02 -2.85 -5.18
C GLU A 30 20.99 -1.80 -4.79
N ARG A 31 19.99 -1.64 -5.65
CA ARG A 31 18.97 -0.58 -5.51
C ARG A 31 17.59 -1.15 -5.71
N TYR A 32 16.71 -0.89 -4.77
CA TYR A 32 15.28 -1.20 -4.85
C TYR A 32 14.48 0.08 -4.96
N ILE A 33 13.48 0.11 -5.83
CA ILE A 33 12.71 1.33 -6.12
C ILE A 33 11.22 1.07 -5.87
N LEU A 34 10.61 1.96 -5.10
CA LEU A 34 9.16 2.06 -4.97
C LEU A 34 8.62 3.08 -5.98
N ILE A 35 7.72 2.64 -6.86
CA ILE A 35 7.00 3.49 -7.80
C ILE A 35 5.59 3.75 -7.25
N THR A 36 5.16 5.01 -7.22
CA THR A 36 3.87 5.43 -6.69
C THR A 36 3.26 6.57 -7.48
N VAL A 37 1.93 6.65 -7.47
CA VAL A 37 1.15 7.65 -8.22
C VAL A 37 1.14 9.05 -7.59
N ASN A 38 1.56 9.17 -6.31
CA ASN A 38 1.56 10.43 -5.57
C ASN A 38 2.54 10.39 -4.39
N THR A 39 3.74 10.93 -4.58
CA THR A 39 4.81 10.91 -3.56
C THR A 39 4.55 11.81 -2.35
N ARG A 40 3.58 12.74 -2.42
CA ARG A 40 3.25 13.67 -1.33
C ARG A 40 2.30 13.08 -0.29
N LEU A 41 1.53 12.04 -0.62
CA LEU A 41 0.60 11.44 0.33
C LEU A 41 1.32 10.89 1.57
N PRO A 42 0.79 11.15 2.79
CA PRO A 42 1.33 10.58 4.03
C PRO A 42 1.46 9.05 3.99
N TYR A 43 0.52 8.37 3.37
CA TYR A 43 0.53 6.93 3.13
C TYR A 43 1.86 6.45 2.53
N TRP A 44 2.34 7.10 1.46
CA TRP A 44 3.59 6.71 0.80
C TRP A 44 4.83 7.06 1.61
N LYS A 45 4.76 8.03 2.54
CA LYS A 45 5.85 8.29 3.50
C LYS A 45 5.99 7.15 4.49
N VAL A 46 4.88 6.57 4.94
CA VAL A 46 4.87 5.39 5.83
C VAL A 46 5.41 4.17 5.08
N ALA A 47 4.98 3.91 3.85
CA ALA A 47 5.54 2.86 3.00
C ALA A 47 7.06 3.03 2.81
N ALA A 48 7.49 4.27 2.54
CA ALA A 48 8.91 4.62 2.41
C ALA A 48 9.74 4.28 3.64
N SER A 49 9.20 4.51 4.83
CA SER A 49 9.91 4.17 6.07
C SER A 49 10.10 2.65 6.24
N GLY A 50 9.12 1.85 5.80
CA GLY A 50 9.23 0.39 5.76
C GLY A 50 10.30 -0.08 4.77
N LEU A 51 10.30 0.50 3.56
CA LEU A 51 11.32 0.23 2.54
C LEU A 51 12.72 0.59 3.07
N ALA A 52 12.86 1.78 3.67
CA ALA A 52 14.13 2.25 4.23
C ALA A 52 14.65 1.34 5.35
N LYS A 53 13.74 0.87 6.22
CA LYS A 53 14.11 -0.05 7.30
C LYS A 53 14.63 -1.39 6.77
N ALA A 54 14.02 -1.94 5.74
CA ALA A 54 14.51 -3.16 5.09
C ALA A 54 15.84 -2.92 4.37
N ALA A 55 15.97 -1.78 3.66
CA ALA A 55 17.21 -1.41 2.98
C ALA A 55 18.39 -1.24 3.97
N GLU A 56 18.14 -0.63 5.14
CA GLU A 56 19.12 -0.52 6.23
C GLU A 56 19.59 -1.90 6.71
N GLN A 57 18.65 -2.85 6.91
CA GLN A 57 18.98 -4.20 7.38
C GLN A 57 19.87 -4.97 6.42
N TYR A 58 19.73 -4.74 5.13
CA TYR A 58 20.50 -5.42 4.08
C TYR A 58 21.72 -4.62 3.58
N GLY A 59 21.83 -3.35 3.97
CA GLY A 59 22.93 -2.48 3.51
C GLY A 59 22.81 -2.12 2.02
N VAL A 60 21.59 -2.07 1.49
CA VAL A 60 21.27 -1.77 0.09
C VAL A 60 20.68 -0.36 -0.07
N LYS A 61 20.59 0.14 -1.31
CA LYS A 61 19.98 1.43 -1.62
C LYS A 61 18.48 1.30 -1.88
N MET A 62 17.74 2.35 -1.55
CA MET A 62 16.33 2.48 -1.90
C MET A 62 16.03 3.86 -2.48
N ASP A 63 15.07 3.91 -3.40
CA ASP A 63 14.49 5.16 -3.92
C ASP A 63 12.96 5.07 -3.90
N ILE A 64 12.32 6.25 -3.85
CA ILE A 64 10.90 6.40 -4.15
C ILE A 64 10.79 7.31 -5.35
N ARG A 65 9.99 6.90 -6.32
CA ARG A 65 9.78 7.61 -7.57
C ARG A 65 8.31 7.67 -7.93
N GLY A 66 7.94 8.73 -8.61
CA GLY A 66 6.59 8.98 -9.06
C GLY A 66 6.31 10.48 -9.10
N PRO A 67 5.15 10.88 -9.62
CA PRO A 67 4.72 12.28 -9.61
C PRO A 67 4.45 12.77 -8.17
N GLU A 68 4.53 14.07 -7.97
CA GLU A 68 4.20 14.69 -6.67
C GLU A 68 2.70 14.69 -6.37
N LEU A 69 1.87 14.78 -7.41
CA LEU A 69 0.41 14.74 -7.34
C LEU A 69 -0.10 13.56 -8.18
N TYR A 70 -1.34 13.16 -7.95
CA TYR A 70 -1.97 12.04 -8.64
C TYR A 70 -1.92 12.20 -10.16
N ASP A 71 -1.11 11.37 -10.82
CA ASP A 71 -0.95 11.32 -12.27
C ASP A 71 -0.54 9.91 -12.72
N PRO A 72 -1.51 9.07 -13.15
CA PRO A 72 -1.23 7.70 -13.61
C PRO A 72 -0.31 7.63 -14.84
N THR A 73 -0.35 8.64 -15.72
CA THR A 73 0.52 8.68 -16.90
C THR A 73 1.97 8.93 -16.51
N ALA A 74 2.18 9.89 -15.60
CA ALA A 74 3.51 10.17 -15.06
C ALA A 74 4.04 9.00 -14.22
N GLU A 75 3.19 8.27 -13.48
CA GLU A 75 3.57 7.05 -12.75
C GLU A 75 4.17 6.01 -13.69
N ALA A 76 3.48 5.70 -14.79
CA ALA A 76 3.95 4.74 -15.79
C ALA A 76 5.26 5.20 -16.46
N GLN A 77 5.41 6.52 -16.69
CA GLN A 77 6.64 7.07 -17.25
C GLN A 77 7.81 6.97 -16.26
N GLU A 78 7.58 7.21 -14.96
CA GLU A 78 8.61 7.07 -13.92
C GLU A 78 9.05 5.62 -13.74
N LEU A 79 8.15 4.66 -13.88
CA LEU A 79 8.53 3.25 -13.93
C LEU A 79 9.52 3.00 -15.08
N ARG A 80 9.19 3.43 -16.30
CA ARG A 80 10.08 3.27 -17.47
C ARG A 80 11.42 3.98 -17.29
N ASN A 81 11.41 5.21 -16.77
CA ASN A 81 12.63 5.97 -16.47
C ASN A 81 13.53 5.23 -15.47
N SER A 82 12.92 4.52 -14.53
CA SER A 82 13.64 3.78 -13.49
C SER A 82 14.40 2.57 -14.03
N LEU A 83 14.01 2.00 -15.18
CA LEU A 83 14.69 0.87 -15.79
C LEU A 83 16.15 1.20 -16.17
N ALA A 84 16.44 2.45 -16.55
CA ALA A 84 17.80 2.89 -16.87
C ALA A 84 18.78 2.81 -15.68
N LEU A 85 18.25 2.78 -14.45
CA LEU A 85 19.05 2.62 -13.23
C LEU A 85 19.42 1.16 -12.94
N LYS A 86 18.85 0.21 -13.69
CA LYS A 86 19.04 -1.24 -13.52
C LYS A 86 18.81 -1.66 -12.05
N PRO A 87 17.65 -1.38 -11.46
CA PRO A 87 17.39 -1.72 -10.07
C PRO A 87 17.41 -3.24 -9.86
N ALA A 88 17.78 -3.68 -8.66
CA ALA A 88 17.72 -5.07 -8.24
C ALA A 88 16.27 -5.57 -8.11
N GLY A 89 15.32 -4.66 -7.90
CA GLY A 89 13.89 -4.94 -7.88
C GLY A 89 13.02 -3.70 -7.80
N LEU A 90 11.75 -3.85 -8.18
CA LEU A 90 10.74 -2.80 -8.19
C LEU A 90 9.53 -3.20 -7.37
N LEU A 91 9.10 -2.31 -6.45
CA LEU A 91 7.77 -2.30 -5.87
C LEU A 91 6.93 -1.28 -6.62
N VAL A 92 5.79 -1.66 -7.16
CA VAL A 92 5.01 -0.82 -8.07
C VAL A 92 3.57 -0.73 -7.61
N SER A 93 3.11 0.47 -7.25
CA SER A 93 1.69 0.77 -7.14
C SER A 93 1.06 0.85 -8.53
N VAL A 94 -0.24 0.65 -8.63
CA VAL A 94 -0.94 0.62 -9.91
C VAL A 94 -2.17 1.54 -9.85
N ALA A 95 -2.04 2.75 -10.35
CA ALA A 95 -3.17 3.68 -10.44
C ALA A 95 -4.10 3.35 -11.62
N ASP A 96 -3.54 2.88 -12.73
CA ASP A 96 -4.28 2.49 -13.93
C ASP A 96 -3.63 1.23 -14.55
N ARG A 97 -4.40 0.15 -14.62
CA ARG A 97 -3.92 -1.15 -15.16
C ARG A 97 -3.51 -1.07 -16.61
N SER A 98 -4.20 -0.25 -17.40
CA SER A 98 -3.95 -0.13 -18.84
C SER A 98 -2.63 0.56 -19.15
N LEU A 99 -2.19 1.47 -18.27
CA LEU A 99 -0.94 2.20 -18.36
C LEU A 99 0.22 1.44 -17.70
N MET A 100 -0.03 0.90 -16.49
CA MET A 100 1.00 0.27 -15.67
C MET A 100 1.33 -1.16 -16.11
N GLY A 101 0.34 -1.93 -16.58
CA GLY A 101 0.55 -3.32 -17.02
C GLY A 101 1.67 -3.44 -18.07
N PRO A 102 1.60 -2.72 -19.21
CA PRO A 102 2.68 -2.72 -20.22
C PRO A 102 4.03 -2.27 -19.66
N ALA A 103 4.06 -1.26 -18.77
CA ALA A 103 5.30 -0.77 -18.17
C ALA A 103 5.93 -1.80 -17.20
N ILE A 104 5.11 -2.54 -16.46
CA ILE A 104 5.55 -3.68 -15.62
C ILE A 104 6.13 -4.78 -16.52
N ASP A 105 5.47 -5.11 -17.61
CA ASP A 105 5.92 -6.13 -18.55
C ASP A 105 7.27 -5.76 -19.18
N GLU A 106 7.49 -4.48 -19.51
CA GLU A 106 8.76 -3.97 -19.98
C GLU A 106 9.87 -4.19 -18.96
N ALA A 107 9.62 -3.92 -17.67
CA ALA A 107 10.55 -4.12 -16.57
C ALA A 107 10.93 -5.62 -16.41
N VAL A 108 9.92 -6.49 -16.37
CA VAL A 108 10.13 -7.93 -16.23
C VAL A 108 10.87 -8.51 -17.45
N ASN A 109 10.53 -8.06 -18.66
CA ASN A 109 11.24 -8.47 -19.89
C ASN A 109 12.71 -8.00 -19.91
N ALA A 110 13.01 -6.89 -19.21
CA ALA A 110 14.39 -6.42 -19.02
C ALA A 110 15.15 -7.18 -17.91
N GLY A 111 14.51 -8.19 -17.30
CA GLY A 111 15.09 -9.03 -16.25
C GLY A 111 15.04 -8.43 -14.85
N ILE A 112 14.24 -7.39 -14.63
CA ILE A 112 14.05 -6.73 -13.33
C ILE A 112 12.83 -7.35 -12.65
N PRO A 113 12.97 -7.93 -11.44
CA PRO A 113 11.82 -8.47 -10.71
C PRO A 113 10.87 -7.36 -10.25
N VAL A 114 9.57 -7.57 -10.43
CA VAL A 114 8.53 -6.61 -10.04
C VAL A 114 7.51 -7.28 -9.12
N LEU A 115 7.28 -6.67 -7.97
CA LEU A 115 6.11 -6.91 -7.13
C LEU A 115 5.17 -5.70 -7.24
N THR A 116 3.86 -5.94 -7.29
CA THR A 116 2.90 -4.86 -7.07
C THR A 116 2.64 -4.68 -5.58
N ILE A 117 2.39 -3.43 -5.17
CA ILE A 117 2.13 -3.03 -3.79
C ILE A 117 0.90 -2.12 -3.73
N ASP A 118 0.07 -2.25 -2.67
CA ASP A 118 -1.13 -1.43 -2.44
C ASP A 118 -2.24 -1.67 -3.47
N SER A 119 -1.94 -1.51 -4.74
CA SER A 119 -2.84 -1.70 -5.87
C SER A 119 -2.20 -2.64 -6.91
N ASP A 120 -2.99 -3.44 -7.62
CA ASP A 120 -2.53 -4.59 -8.39
C ASP A 120 -2.87 -4.53 -9.89
N ALA A 121 -1.99 -5.13 -10.70
CA ALA A 121 -2.20 -5.42 -12.12
C ALA A 121 -2.01 -6.93 -12.39
N PRO A 122 -2.99 -7.79 -12.06
CA PRO A 122 -2.84 -9.24 -12.14
C PRO A 122 -2.62 -9.78 -13.56
N GLU A 123 -3.02 -9.02 -14.59
CA GLU A 123 -2.83 -9.37 -16.00
C GLU A 123 -1.41 -9.09 -16.50
N SER A 124 -0.58 -8.37 -15.72
CA SER A 124 0.82 -8.10 -16.04
C SER A 124 1.74 -9.27 -15.67
N LYS A 125 3.00 -9.18 -16.08
CA LYS A 125 4.06 -10.15 -15.76
C LYS A 125 4.64 -9.97 -14.33
N ARG A 126 4.00 -9.19 -13.47
CA ARG A 126 4.43 -9.05 -12.08
C ARG A 126 4.56 -10.41 -11.40
N LEU A 127 5.43 -10.53 -10.39
CA LEU A 127 5.63 -11.79 -9.70
C LEU A 127 4.45 -12.14 -8.82
N TYR A 128 4.10 -11.23 -7.91
CA TYR A 128 2.90 -11.30 -7.08
C TYR A 128 2.57 -9.92 -6.49
N PHE A 129 1.42 -9.85 -5.89
CA PHE A 129 0.93 -8.67 -5.19
C PHE A 129 1.19 -8.80 -3.68
N ILE A 130 1.68 -7.73 -3.05
CA ILE A 130 1.74 -7.58 -1.60
C ILE A 130 0.92 -6.34 -1.19
N GLY A 131 -0.12 -6.54 -0.40
CA GLY A 131 -1.04 -5.45 -0.10
C GLY A 131 -2.15 -5.87 0.86
N THR A 132 -3.27 -5.18 0.79
CA THR A 132 -4.49 -5.46 1.53
C THR A 132 -5.48 -6.22 0.66
N ASN A 133 -6.23 -7.13 1.25
CA ASN A 133 -7.44 -7.64 0.61
C ASN A 133 -8.50 -6.52 0.57
N ASN A 134 -8.47 -5.74 -0.52
CA ASN A 134 -9.30 -4.55 -0.67
C ASN A 134 -10.80 -4.86 -0.69
N MET A 135 -11.18 -6.03 -1.21
CA MET A 135 -12.56 -6.50 -1.12
C MET A 135 -13.00 -6.69 0.35
N GLN A 136 -12.16 -7.32 1.17
CA GLN A 136 -12.44 -7.50 2.60
C GLN A 136 -12.40 -6.18 3.37
N ALA A 137 -11.53 -5.25 3.01
CA ALA A 137 -11.52 -3.90 3.58
C ALA A 137 -12.85 -3.18 3.31
N GLY A 138 -13.38 -3.30 2.08
CA GLY A 138 -14.70 -2.80 1.72
C GLY A 138 -15.84 -3.46 2.50
N VAL A 139 -15.79 -4.80 2.67
CA VAL A 139 -16.76 -5.55 3.49
C VAL A 139 -16.72 -5.08 4.95
N LEU A 140 -15.52 -4.85 5.50
CA LEU A 140 -15.35 -4.38 6.88
C LEU A 140 -15.99 -3.00 7.09
N GLY A 141 -15.70 -2.04 6.21
CA GLY A 141 -16.32 -0.72 6.24
C GLY A 141 -17.83 -0.76 5.98
N GLY A 142 -18.27 -1.61 5.03
CA GLY A 142 -19.69 -1.79 4.68
C GLY A 142 -20.52 -2.32 5.85
N LYS A 143 -20.03 -3.32 6.57
CA LYS A 143 -20.69 -3.86 7.78
C LYS A 143 -20.80 -2.79 8.86
N ARG A 144 -19.73 -2.04 9.09
CA ARG A 144 -19.74 -0.93 10.05
C ARG A 144 -20.76 0.13 9.67
N LEU A 145 -20.82 0.50 8.40
CA LEU A 145 -21.76 1.49 7.91
C LEU A 145 -23.21 0.99 8.00
N ALA A 146 -23.49 -0.24 7.60
CA ALA A 146 -24.83 -0.82 7.69
C ALA A 146 -25.34 -0.88 9.14
N GLU A 147 -24.46 -1.22 10.11
CA GLU A 147 -24.76 -1.16 11.54
C GLU A 147 -25.14 0.26 11.97
N LYS A 148 -24.34 1.26 11.63
CA LYS A 148 -24.56 2.67 11.98
C LYS A 148 -25.81 3.25 11.36
N LEU A 149 -26.14 2.87 10.14
CA LEU A 149 -27.36 3.27 9.43
C LEU A 149 -28.60 2.46 9.85
N HIS A 150 -28.44 1.48 10.73
CA HIS A 150 -29.53 0.55 11.08
C HIS A 150 -30.20 -0.06 9.83
N GLY A 151 -29.39 -0.37 8.81
CA GLY A 151 -29.81 -1.00 7.56
C GLY A 151 -30.55 -0.08 6.58
N LYS A 152 -30.60 1.24 6.79
CA LYS A 152 -31.33 2.17 5.92
C LYS A 152 -30.69 3.55 5.87
N GLY A 153 -30.51 4.08 4.66
CA GLY A 153 -29.97 5.44 4.46
C GLY A 153 -29.43 5.67 3.07
N ASN A 154 -29.09 6.90 2.79
CA ASN A 154 -28.51 7.36 1.52
C ASN A 154 -27.01 7.57 1.67
N VAL A 155 -26.22 6.96 0.81
CA VAL A 155 -24.76 6.92 0.89
C VAL A 155 -24.15 7.54 -0.36
N VAL A 156 -23.13 8.37 -0.18
CA VAL A 156 -22.24 8.87 -1.23
C VAL A 156 -20.86 8.28 -1.04
N PHE A 157 -20.27 7.76 -2.11
CA PHE A 157 -18.90 7.30 -2.14
C PHE A 157 -18.00 8.32 -2.82
N TYR A 158 -16.82 8.57 -2.23
CA TYR A 158 -15.73 9.32 -2.81
C TYR A 158 -14.60 8.36 -3.21
N THR A 159 -14.24 8.38 -4.48
CA THR A 159 -13.30 7.40 -5.07
C THR A 159 -12.58 7.98 -6.30
N MET A 160 -11.68 7.22 -6.84
CA MET A 160 -11.11 7.40 -8.18
C MET A 160 -11.41 6.12 -8.98
N PRO A 161 -12.42 6.10 -9.83
CA PRO A 161 -12.75 4.94 -10.67
C PRO A 161 -11.55 4.50 -11.51
N GLU A 162 -11.48 3.19 -11.79
CA GLU A 162 -10.39 2.54 -12.54
C GLU A 162 -9.11 2.31 -11.72
N GLN A 163 -9.00 2.86 -10.50
CA GLN A 163 -7.95 2.50 -9.57
C GLN A 163 -8.34 1.18 -8.87
N PRO A 164 -7.56 0.09 -9.08
CA PRO A 164 -8.02 -1.28 -8.79
C PRO A 164 -8.39 -1.54 -7.33
N ASN A 165 -7.59 -1.03 -6.38
CA ASN A 165 -7.86 -1.19 -4.95
C ASN A 165 -9.15 -0.48 -4.52
N LEU A 166 -9.45 0.71 -5.07
CA LEU A 166 -10.67 1.46 -4.75
C LEU A 166 -11.91 0.80 -5.34
N ASP A 167 -11.81 0.26 -6.54
CA ASP A 167 -12.90 -0.49 -7.17
C ASP A 167 -13.24 -1.76 -6.38
N ASP A 168 -12.22 -2.47 -5.87
CA ASP A 168 -12.41 -3.63 -5.02
C ASP A 168 -13.05 -3.27 -3.67
N ARG A 169 -12.63 -2.15 -3.04
CA ARG A 169 -13.27 -1.63 -1.82
C ARG A 169 -14.74 -1.30 -2.06
N LEU A 170 -15.04 -0.58 -3.14
CA LEU A 170 -16.44 -0.26 -3.50
C LEU A 170 -17.29 -1.52 -3.71
N ARG A 171 -16.70 -2.55 -4.35
CA ARG A 171 -17.38 -3.84 -4.53
C ARG A 171 -17.69 -4.50 -3.18
N GLY A 172 -16.75 -4.47 -2.23
CA GLY A 172 -16.96 -5.01 -0.88
C GLY A 172 -18.11 -4.31 -0.13
N TYR A 173 -18.23 -2.98 -0.25
CA TYR A 173 -19.39 -2.27 0.29
C TYR A 173 -20.70 -2.69 -0.39
N LYS A 174 -20.70 -2.79 -1.72
CA LYS A 174 -21.90 -3.19 -2.48
C LYS A 174 -22.36 -4.60 -2.09
N ASP A 175 -21.46 -5.55 -1.94
CA ASP A 175 -21.78 -6.92 -1.49
C ASP A 175 -22.50 -6.91 -0.13
N VAL A 176 -21.99 -6.13 0.83
CA VAL A 176 -22.67 -5.99 2.13
C VAL A 176 -24.06 -5.39 1.97
N PHE A 177 -24.21 -4.39 1.10
CA PHE A 177 -25.50 -3.71 0.94
C PHE A 177 -26.56 -4.55 0.25
N GLU A 178 -26.22 -5.66 -0.40
CA GLU A 178 -27.19 -6.65 -0.91
C GLU A 178 -28.08 -7.19 0.23
N ASP A 179 -27.53 -7.34 1.43
CA ASP A 179 -28.28 -7.77 2.63
C ASP A 179 -29.11 -6.62 3.27
N TYR A 180 -28.91 -5.38 2.84
CA TYR A 180 -29.54 -4.18 3.39
C TYR A 180 -30.22 -3.33 2.30
N PRO A 181 -31.33 -3.78 1.71
CA PRO A 181 -31.99 -3.06 0.59
C PRO A 181 -32.51 -1.65 0.93
N GLY A 182 -32.53 -1.30 2.21
CA GLY A 182 -32.83 0.05 2.68
C GLY A 182 -31.68 1.03 2.54
N ILE A 183 -30.46 0.56 2.28
CA ILE A 183 -29.31 1.43 2.00
C ILE A 183 -29.25 1.71 0.50
N GLN A 184 -29.22 3.00 0.14
CA GLN A 184 -29.21 3.45 -1.25
C GLN A 184 -27.91 4.20 -1.56
N ILE A 185 -27.18 3.76 -2.58
CA ILE A 185 -26.04 4.51 -3.12
C ILE A 185 -26.61 5.64 -3.98
N VAL A 186 -26.42 6.88 -3.53
CA VAL A 186 -26.90 8.09 -4.23
C VAL A 186 -25.93 8.46 -5.35
N GLU A 187 -24.64 8.36 -5.06
CA GLU A 187 -23.58 8.71 -6.00
C GLU A 187 -22.30 7.97 -5.67
N VAL A 188 -21.54 7.66 -6.71
CA VAL A 188 -20.13 7.28 -6.66
C VAL A 188 -19.36 8.41 -7.36
N PHE A 189 -18.78 9.30 -6.58
CA PHE A 189 -18.17 10.54 -7.05
C PHE A 189 -16.67 10.38 -7.26
N ASN A 190 -16.19 10.74 -8.45
CA ASN A 190 -14.78 10.76 -8.79
C ASN A 190 -14.11 12.04 -8.28
N ILE A 191 -13.24 11.92 -7.29
CA ILE A 191 -12.48 13.05 -6.74
C ILE A 191 -11.28 13.47 -7.61
N LYS A 192 -10.91 12.68 -8.62
CA LYS A 192 -9.82 12.98 -9.57
C LYS A 192 -8.47 13.23 -8.89
N GLY A 193 -8.20 12.52 -7.78
CA GLY A 193 -6.96 12.67 -7.01
C GLY A 193 -6.86 13.95 -6.17
N ASP A 194 -7.95 14.70 -6.05
CA ASP A 194 -8.01 15.93 -5.25
C ASP A 194 -9.17 15.82 -4.23
N SER A 195 -8.82 15.72 -2.96
CA SER A 195 -9.79 15.63 -1.86
C SER A 195 -10.63 16.91 -1.66
N GLY A 196 -10.18 18.05 -2.16
CA GLY A 196 -10.96 19.28 -2.23
C GLY A 196 -12.27 19.09 -3.01
N ASN A 197 -12.26 18.24 -4.04
CA ASN A 197 -13.48 17.89 -4.77
C ASN A 197 -14.50 17.14 -3.89
N ALA A 198 -14.04 16.32 -2.95
CA ALA A 198 -14.91 15.67 -1.97
C ALA A 198 -15.50 16.67 -0.98
N PHE A 199 -14.70 17.64 -0.51
CA PHE A 199 -15.16 18.76 0.31
C PHE A 199 -16.28 19.52 -0.40
N ASP A 200 -16.02 20.01 -1.61
CA ASP A 200 -17.00 20.82 -2.37
C ASP A 200 -18.29 20.04 -2.68
N ARG A 201 -18.14 18.75 -3.03
CA ARG A 201 -19.30 17.89 -3.28
C ARG A 201 -20.12 17.65 -2.01
N THR A 202 -19.48 17.52 -0.85
CA THR A 202 -20.15 17.42 0.45
C THR A 202 -20.91 18.70 0.77
N ILE A 203 -20.30 19.88 0.61
CA ILE A 203 -20.96 21.18 0.78
C ILE A 203 -22.20 21.27 -0.10
N HIS A 204 -22.11 20.86 -1.38
CA HIS A 204 -23.28 20.84 -2.27
C HIS A 204 -24.44 20.03 -1.67
N TYR A 205 -24.20 18.80 -1.18
CA TYR A 205 -25.26 17.98 -0.57
C TYR A 205 -25.84 18.58 0.71
N LEU A 206 -25.10 19.40 1.42
CA LEU A 206 -25.53 20.02 2.68
C LEU A 206 -26.29 21.33 2.47
N THR A 207 -26.01 22.05 1.38
CA THR A 207 -26.56 23.42 1.15
C THR A 207 -27.62 23.49 0.07
N ASP A 208 -27.59 22.58 -0.91
CA ASP A 208 -28.60 22.54 -1.97
C ASP A 208 -29.88 21.84 -1.48
N LYS A 209 -30.93 22.61 -1.27
CA LYS A 209 -32.23 22.09 -0.81
C LYS A 209 -32.91 21.14 -1.79
N SER A 210 -32.51 21.15 -3.07
CA SER A 210 -33.01 20.24 -4.09
C SER A 210 -32.25 18.90 -4.10
N ALA A 211 -31.07 18.87 -3.51
CA ALA A 211 -30.28 17.66 -3.41
C ALA A 211 -30.93 16.62 -2.48
N ARG A 212 -30.77 15.35 -2.84
CA ARG A 212 -31.25 14.27 -1.98
C ARG A 212 -30.45 14.28 -0.66
N ARG A 213 -31.16 14.13 0.48
CA ARG A 213 -30.50 14.00 1.77
C ARG A 213 -29.54 12.80 1.75
N VAL A 214 -28.29 13.03 2.11
CA VAL A 214 -27.26 12.02 2.31
C VAL A 214 -27.11 11.77 3.80
N ASP A 215 -27.10 10.51 4.21
CA ASP A 215 -26.99 10.09 5.62
C ASP A 215 -25.55 9.68 5.96
N ALA A 216 -24.77 9.22 4.96
CA ALA A 216 -23.40 8.82 5.13
C ALA A 216 -22.52 9.15 3.93
N PHE A 217 -21.26 9.46 4.22
CA PHE A 217 -20.19 9.65 3.25
C PHE A 217 -19.10 8.60 3.48
N VAL A 218 -18.69 7.92 2.41
CA VAL A 218 -17.65 6.89 2.45
C VAL A 218 -16.49 7.33 1.56
N CYS A 219 -15.31 7.43 2.14
CA CYS A 219 -14.07 7.78 1.43
C CYS A 219 -13.26 6.51 1.22
N LEU A 220 -13.04 6.12 -0.04
CA LEU A 220 -12.36 4.87 -0.37
C LEU A 220 -10.84 5.03 -0.49
N GLU A 221 -10.34 6.27 -0.45
CA GLU A 221 -8.92 6.61 -0.47
C GLU A 221 -8.53 7.45 0.77
N SER A 222 -7.24 7.66 1.00
CA SER A 222 -6.70 8.14 2.27
C SER A 222 -6.94 9.62 2.58
N SER A 223 -7.24 10.48 1.58
CA SER A 223 -7.22 11.94 1.80
C SER A 223 -8.60 12.56 2.02
N ALA A 224 -9.67 11.99 1.47
CA ALA A 224 -10.99 12.62 1.46
C ALA A 224 -11.68 12.64 2.83
N GLY A 225 -11.38 11.69 3.73
CA GLY A 225 -12.08 11.54 5.01
C GLY A 225 -12.06 12.81 5.86
N ARG A 226 -10.90 13.43 6.02
CA ARG A 226 -10.71 14.68 6.76
C ARG A 226 -11.45 15.86 6.10
N ASP A 227 -11.43 15.95 4.77
CA ASP A 227 -12.02 17.07 4.05
C ASP A 227 -13.56 16.98 4.08
N VAL A 228 -14.13 15.77 4.02
CA VAL A 228 -15.56 15.51 4.25
C VAL A 228 -15.95 15.87 5.69
N ALA A 229 -15.17 15.44 6.68
CA ALA A 229 -15.43 15.78 8.09
C ALA A 229 -15.35 17.29 8.32
N GLU A 230 -14.42 17.99 7.69
CA GLU A 230 -14.29 19.44 7.76
C GLU A 230 -15.51 20.15 7.10
N ALA A 231 -16.01 19.66 5.96
CA ALA A 231 -17.21 20.19 5.32
C ALA A 231 -18.44 20.07 6.26
N LEU A 232 -18.61 18.90 6.88
CA LEU A 232 -19.69 18.67 7.86
C LEU A 232 -19.55 19.59 9.08
N ARG A 233 -18.35 19.76 9.60
CA ARG A 233 -18.06 20.65 10.73
C ARG A 233 -18.44 22.11 10.41
N ARG A 234 -18.04 22.61 9.23
CA ARG A 234 -18.34 23.99 8.80
C ARG A 234 -19.82 24.24 8.64
N GLN A 235 -20.56 23.24 8.19
CA GLN A 235 -22.00 23.32 8.00
C GLN A 235 -22.82 22.90 9.23
N GLN A 236 -22.16 22.63 10.38
CA GLN A 236 -22.78 22.21 11.64
C GLN A 236 -23.57 20.89 11.54
N HIS A 237 -23.16 19.99 10.63
CA HIS A 237 -23.76 18.66 10.41
C HIS A 237 -22.90 17.50 10.93
N ALA A 238 -21.86 17.78 11.72
CA ALA A 238 -20.93 16.78 12.19
C ALA A 238 -21.55 15.68 13.07
N SER A 239 -22.70 15.94 13.68
CA SER A 239 -23.38 15.00 14.58
C SER A 239 -24.53 14.22 13.95
N ASP A 240 -24.92 14.54 12.72
CA ASP A 240 -26.10 13.95 12.06
C ASP A 240 -25.80 13.29 10.71
N ARG A 241 -24.52 13.10 10.41
CA ARG A 241 -24.00 12.37 9.26
C ARG A 241 -22.90 11.43 9.69
N ILE A 242 -22.81 10.29 9.01
CA ILE A 242 -21.79 9.27 9.23
C ILE A 242 -20.65 9.47 8.23
N VAL A 243 -19.42 9.37 8.68
CA VAL A 243 -18.24 9.36 7.82
C VAL A 243 -17.44 8.08 8.08
N ILE A 244 -17.27 7.28 7.03
CA ILE A 244 -16.32 6.17 7.03
C ILE A 244 -15.14 6.55 6.14
N ALA A 245 -13.95 6.61 6.73
CA ALA A 245 -12.71 6.97 6.07
C ALA A 245 -11.86 5.74 5.72
N MET A 246 -10.75 5.97 5.07
CA MET A 246 -9.70 5.01 4.78
C MET A 246 -8.37 5.52 5.32
N ASP A 247 -7.54 4.60 5.79
CA ASP A 247 -6.21 4.83 6.36
C ASP A 247 -6.19 5.56 7.71
N ALA A 248 -4.99 5.83 8.22
CA ALA A 248 -4.76 6.23 9.61
C ALA A 248 -3.83 7.43 9.71
N ASP A 249 -4.01 8.44 8.83
CA ASP A 249 -3.30 9.70 9.01
C ASP A 249 -3.76 10.43 10.30
N ASP A 250 -2.92 11.33 10.80
CA ASP A 250 -3.14 12.03 12.08
C ASP A 250 -4.48 12.78 12.13
N ASP A 251 -4.89 13.37 11.00
CA ASP A 251 -6.14 14.14 10.92
C ASP A 251 -7.36 13.21 10.99
N THR A 252 -7.30 12.06 10.29
CA THR A 252 -8.34 11.01 10.34
C THR A 252 -8.49 10.46 11.74
N LEU A 253 -7.38 10.08 12.41
CA LEU A 253 -7.42 9.56 13.79
C LEU A 253 -7.88 10.61 14.80
N THR A 254 -7.51 11.88 14.61
CA THR A 254 -8.02 13.00 15.40
C THR A 254 -9.51 13.21 15.18
N GLY A 255 -9.98 13.13 13.94
CA GLY A 255 -11.41 13.18 13.58
C GLY A 255 -12.24 12.11 14.28
N ILE A 256 -11.70 10.88 14.39
CA ILE A 256 -12.35 9.77 15.12
C ILE A 256 -12.43 10.09 16.62
N LYS A 257 -11.35 10.55 17.24
CA LYS A 257 -11.36 10.93 18.67
C LYS A 257 -12.37 11.99 18.99
N GLN A 258 -12.48 12.99 18.11
CA GLN A 258 -13.41 14.12 18.25
C GLN A 258 -14.84 13.76 17.84
N GLY A 259 -15.07 12.63 17.17
CA GLY A 259 -16.39 12.18 16.73
C GLY A 259 -16.88 12.83 15.43
N PHE A 260 -15.98 13.38 14.60
CA PHE A 260 -16.27 13.90 13.26
C PHE A 260 -16.18 12.82 12.18
N ILE A 261 -15.42 11.75 12.45
CA ILE A 261 -15.32 10.54 11.65
C ILE A 261 -15.77 9.38 12.52
N ASP A 262 -16.67 8.53 12.02
CA ASP A 262 -17.21 7.39 12.79
C ASP A 262 -16.23 6.24 12.87
N ALA A 263 -15.56 5.94 11.77
CA ALA A 263 -14.55 4.90 11.69
C ALA A 263 -13.65 5.09 10.47
N THR A 264 -12.51 4.45 10.49
CA THR A 264 -11.65 4.26 9.33
C THR A 264 -11.27 2.79 9.19
N VAL A 265 -10.99 2.36 7.96
CA VAL A 265 -10.35 1.06 7.70
C VAL A 265 -8.88 1.33 7.39
N THR A 266 -7.98 0.78 8.21
CA THR A 266 -6.54 1.01 8.08
C THR A 266 -5.85 -0.11 7.33
N GLU A 267 -4.82 0.23 6.59
CA GLU A 267 -3.89 -0.69 5.92
C GLU A 267 -2.51 -0.67 6.62
N LYS A 268 -1.56 -1.42 6.07
CA LYS A 268 -0.21 -1.55 6.66
C LYS A 268 0.89 -1.21 5.67
N PRO A 269 0.98 0.04 5.18
CA PRO A 269 1.93 0.42 4.12
C PRO A 269 3.40 0.21 4.51
N PHE A 270 3.77 0.43 5.78
CA PHE A 270 5.10 0.08 6.29
C PHE A 270 5.40 -1.41 6.08
N THR A 271 4.48 -2.28 6.53
CA THR A 271 4.63 -3.74 6.44
C THR A 271 4.72 -4.22 5.01
N MET A 272 3.88 -3.67 4.12
CA MET A 272 3.89 -3.99 2.68
C MET A 272 5.26 -3.69 2.06
N ALA A 273 5.79 -2.49 2.28
CA ALA A 273 7.05 -2.06 1.68
C ALA A 273 8.26 -2.76 2.32
N PHE A 274 8.23 -2.97 3.65
CA PHE A 274 9.29 -3.68 4.37
C PHE A 274 9.45 -5.12 3.87
N TYR A 275 8.36 -5.89 3.84
CA TYR A 275 8.40 -7.27 3.34
C TYR A 275 8.53 -7.33 1.82
N GLY A 276 8.04 -6.33 1.11
CA GLY A 276 8.20 -6.23 -0.34
C GLY A 276 9.66 -6.14 -0.76
N LEU A 277 10.46 -5.27 -0.10
CA LEU A 277 11.90 -5.20 -0.37
C LEU A 277 12.59 -6.51 -0.02
N LYS A 278 12.29 -7.10 1.16
CA LYS A 278 12.89 -8.36 1.57
C LYS A 278 12.63 -9.49 0.57
N ALA A 279 11.41 -9.53 0.05
CA ALA A 279 11.04 -10.51 -0.96
C ALA A 279 11.75 -10.27 -2.30
N LEU A 280 11.88 -9.02 -2.74
CA LEU A 280 12.63 -8.67 -3.95
C LEU A 280 14.12 -9.00 -3.82
N ASP A 281 14.67 -8.80 -2.63
CA ASP A 281 16.06 -9.13 -2.32
C ASP A 281 16.30 -10.64 -2.40
N ASP A 282 15.46 -11.45 -1.78
CA ASP A 282 15.53 -12.91 -1.90
C ASP A 282 15.41 -13.35 -3.37
N ILE A 283 14.50 -12.74 -4.14
CA ILE A 283 14.34 -13.02 -5.57
C ILE A 283 15.57 -12.63 -6.39
N HIS A 284 16.20 -11.52 -6.06
CA HIS A 284 17.39 -11.04 -6.74
C HIS A 284 18.58 -11.97 -6.53
N HIS A 285 18.74 -12.47 -5.31
CA HIS A 285 19.86 -13.33 -4.93
C HIS A 285 19.69 -14.83 -5.25
N TYR A 286 18.43 -15.27 -5.50
CA TYR A 286 18.11 -16.66 -5.87
C TYR A 286 17.40 -16.76 -7.24
N PRO A 287 17.98 -16.21 -8.32
CA PRO A 287 17.27 -16.07 -9.59
C PRO A 287 17.08 -17.36 -10.38
N GLU A 288 17.89 -18.40 -10.09
CA GLU A 288 18.02 -19.58 -10.98
C GLU A 288 16.72 -20.39 -11.08
N ASP A 289 16.05 -20.58 -9.95
CA ASP A 289 14.80 -21.34 -9.90
C ASP A 289 13.61 -20.51 -10.38
N LEU A 290 13.73 -19.19 -10.36
CA LEU A 290 12.66 -18.25 -10.60
C LEU A 290 12.54 -17.88 -12.07
N LYS A 291 13.65 -17.64 -12.78
CA LYS A 291 13.67 -17.30 -14.21
C LYS A 291 13.10 -18.41 -15.10
N ARG A 292 13.29 -19.67 -14.71
CA ARG A 292 12.73 -20.83 -15.44
C ARG A 292 11.21 -20.96 -15.25
N SER A 293 10.69 -20.49 -14.15
CA SER A 293 9.28 -20.62 -13.78
C SER A 293 8.39 -19.59 -14.45
N TYR A 294 8.93 -18.39 -14.75
CA TYR A 294 8.15 -17.26 -15.26
C TYR A 294 7.63 -17.38 -16.67
N ALA A 295 8.41 -17.98 -17.54
CA ALA A 295 8.14 -17.90 -18.98
C ALA A 295 7.27 -19.03 -19.53
N SER A 296 7.09 -20.15 -18.78
CA SER A 296 6.54 -21.37 -19.40
C SER A 296 5.71 -22.28 -18.48
N ASN A 297 5.53 -21.96 -17.20
CA ASN A 297 4.85 -22.88 -16.28
C ASN A 297 3.53 -22.33 -15.73
N SER A 298 2.48 -23.15 -15.86
CA SER A 298 1.18 -22.93 -15.18
C SER A 298 1.26 -22.97 -13.65
N PHE A 299 2.42 -23.25 -13.09
CA PHE A 299 2.65 -23.38 -11.66
C PHE A 299 3.78 -22.46 -11.23
N SER A 300 3.43 -21.24 -10.82
CA SER A 300 4.40 -20.33 -10.21
C SER A 300 4.78 -20.83 -8.80
N PRO A 301 6.07 -20.80 -8.41
CA PRO A 301 6.49 -21.07 -7.03
C PRO A 301 6.12 -19.95 -6.07
N PHE A 302 5.68 -18.78 -6.59
CA PHE A 302 5.29 -17.64 -5.78
C PHE A 302 3.81 -17.66 -5.41
N PRO A 303 3.46 -17.05 -4.28
CA PRO A 303 2.06 -16.74 -3.99
C PRO A 303 1.54 -15.78 -5.07
N THR A 304 0.25 -15.80 -5.33
CA THR A 304 -0.39 -14.80 -6.21
C THR A 304 -0.58 -13.47 -5.46
N PHE A 305 -0.77 -13.55 -4.15
CA PHE A 305 -1.07 -12.45 -3.26
C PHE A 305 -0.59 -12.73 -1.83
N VAL A 306 -0.03 -11.71 -1.20
CA VAL A 306 0.33 -11.68 0.22
C VAL A 306 -0.50 -10.60 0.89
N ASP A 307 -1.50 -11.00 1.68
CA ASP A 307 -2.35 -10.10 2.44
C ASP A 307 -1.65 -9.64 3.72
N THR A 308 -1.46 -8.34 3.86
CA THR A 308 -0.94 -7.73 5.08
C THR A 308 -2.01 -7.41 6.12
N GLY A 309 -3.28 -7.58 5.73
CA GLY A 309 -4.46 -7.38 6.56
C GLY A 309 -4.88 -5.91 6.69
N SER A 310 -6.14 -5.73 7.08
CA SER A 310 -6.75 -4.44 7.40
C SER A 310 -7.40 -4.46 8.78
N THR A 311 -7.62 -3.27 9.36
CA THR A 311 -8.21 -3.13 10.70
C THR A 311 -9.22 -2.00 10.70
N LEU A 312 -10.39 -2.23 11.30
CA LEU A 312 -11.34 -1.16 11.58
C LEU A 312 -10.92 -0.40 12.84
N VAL A 313 -10.77 0.91 12.71
CA VAL A 313 -10.47 1.80 13.84
C VAL A 313 -11.64 2.76 14.03
N ASP A 314 -12.18 2.78 15.24
CA ASP A 314 -13.25 3.68 15.65
C ASP A 314 -12.96 4.28 17.03
N LYS A 315 -13.90 5.01 17.59
CA LYS A 315 -13.75 5.68 18.91
C LYS A 315 -13.44 4.71 20.05
N SER A 316 -13.81 3.43 19.93
CA SER A 316 -13.60 2.44 20.99
C SER A 316 -12.16 1.94 21.07
N ASN A 317 -11.42 1.94 19.94
CA ASN A 317 -10.07 1.36 19.86
C ASN A 317 -8.98 2.32 19.35
N VAL A 318 -9.32 3.55 18.93
CA VAL A 318 -8.35 4.52 18.39
C VAL A 318 -7.20 4.85 19.36
N ALA A 319 -7.44 4.83 20.67
CA ALA A 319 -6.39 5.09 21.66
C ALA A 319 -5.38 3.94 21.73
N GLU A 320 -5.85 2.70 21.64
CA GLU A 320 -5.01 1.51 21.62
C GLU A 320 -4.23 1.43 20.30
N TYR A 321 -4.88 1.72 19.17
CA TYR A 321 -4.25 1.78 17.85
C TYR A 321 -3.06 2.76 17.84
N LEU A 322 -3.26 3.99 18.31
CA LEU A 322 -2.19 5.01 18.39
C LEU A 322 -1.04 4.61 19.29
N LYS A 323 -1.31 3.93 20.39
CA LYS A 323 -0.27 3.42 21.27
C LYS A 323 0.58 2.35 20.58
N ALA A 324 -0.06 1.43 19.86
CA ALA A 324 0.63 0.39 19.10
C ALA A 324 1.50 0.97 17.96
N GLU A 325 1.03 2.00 17.27
CA GLU A 325 1.78 2.75 16.25
C GLU A 325 3.04 3.40 16.83
N GLN A 326 2.92 4.09 17.99
CA GLN A 326 4.05 4.73 18.67
C GLN A 326 5.12 3.73 19.13
N GLU A 327 4.70 2.57 19.64
CA GLU A 327 5.60 1.50 20.07
C GLU A 327 6.34 0.85 18.89
N SER A 328 5.73 0.81 17.70
CA SER A 328 6.33 0.27 16.49
C SER A 328 7.37 1.19 15.86
N THR A 329 7.20 2.51 16.02
CA THR A 329 8.12 3.54 15.49
C THR A 329 9.30 3.86 16.41
N SER A 330 9.22 3.47 17.69
CA SER A 330 10.26 3.73 18.69
C SER A 330 11.32 2.64 18.82
N LYS A 331 11.19 1.52 18.10
CA LYS A 331 12.14 0.39 18.03
C LYS A 331 12.84 0.35 16.66
#